data_0c49c343261e2465041288442002da37
#
_entry.id   0c49c343261e2465041288442002da37
#
_cell.length_a   1.000
_cell.length_b   1.000
_cell.length_c   1.000
_cell.angle_alpha   90.00
_cell.angle_beta   90.00
_cell.angle_gamma   90.00
#
_symmetry.space_group_name_H-M   'P 1'
#
loop_
_entity.id
_entity.type
_entity.pdbx_description
1 polymer ?
#
loop_
_entity_poly.entity_id
_entity_poly.type
_entity_poly.pdbx_seq_one_letter_code
_entity_poly.pdbx_strand_id
1 'polypeptide(L)'
;MKTRSTFVAVLLAFVLWGGPSLAAGATPFAFPAMDGWTLAGRLQVFSPDMLYEYIDGGADLYLKYDFEELQVIEYRKEKMSVSAEVYRHRDADHAFGIYIQERVPSADFLALGAQGYYENAVCNFIQGGYYVKLSSENTGSDDREILLAFARRISQELPAQTALPAILSAFPSDGKKPNSEKFIAKDFLGYAFFHSGFIADYDRSGQKYQLFVISGDSPDDARAMLGQYLKQIKQEMNLAEGTYELKDPYQGEMALFWKGKYIWGTMKVTDPGLRSAYLKQFEGILIP
;
A
#
# COMPACT_ATOMS: atom_id res chain seq x y z
N MET A 1 80.01 8.57 38.38
CA MET A 1 79.30 7.62 37.48
C MET A 1 77.82 7.90 37.58
N LYS A 2 77.19 8.52 36.52
CA LYS A 2 75.76 8.88 36.48
C LYS A 2 75.07 7.88 35.57
N THR A 3 74.24 7.02 36.15
CA THR A 3 73.35 6.09 35.43
C THR A 3 72.13 6.84 34.90
N ARG A 4 71.95 6.88 33.56
CA ARG A 4 70.77 7.41 32.91
C ARG A 4 69.72 6.29 32.80
N SER A 5 68.54 6.51 33.40
CA SER A 5 67.40 5.66 33.30
C SER A 5 66.59 6.10 32.09
N THR A 6 66.38 5.18 31.11
CA THR A 6 65.63 5.42 29.92
C THR A 6 64.17 4.98 30.16
N PHE A 7 63.27 5.94 30.21
CA PHE A 7 61.78 5.64 30.21
C PHE A 7 61.32 5.30 28.79
N VAL A 8 60.86 4.08 28.65
CA VAL A 8 60.14 3.64 27.44
C VAL A 8 58.65 3.96 27.62
N ALA A 9 58.15 4.92 26.86
CA ALA A 9 56.70 5.21 26.82
C ALA A 9 56.01 4.21 25.87
N VAL A 10 55.17 3.35 26.41
CA VAL A 10 54.29 2.47 25.65
C VAL A 10 53.04 3.25 25.29
N LEU A 11 52.91 3.60 23.99
CA LEU A 11 51.70 4.16 23.40
C LEU A 11 50.65 3.04 23.21
N LEU A 12 49.64 3.01 24.08
CA LEU A 12 48.46 2.19 23.90
C LEU A 12 47.55 2.84 22.81
N ALA A 13 47.55 2.26 21.60
CA ALA A 13 46.60 2.61 20.56
C ALA A 13 45.23 2.04 20.93
N PHE A 14 44.31 2.91 21.31
CA PHE A 14 42.90 2.56 21.42
C PHE A 14 42.34 2.36 20.01
N VAL A 15 42.13 1.12 19.60
CA VAL A 15 41.33 0.78 18.44
C VAL A 15 39.86 0.97 18.83
N LEU A 16 39.26 2.07 18.38
CA LEU A 16 37.82 2.27 18.43
C LEU A 16 37.17 1.26 17.47
N TRP A 17 36.69 0.17 18.01
CA TRP A 17 35.76 -0.71 17.30
C TRP A 17 34.47 0.09 17.11
N GLY A 18 34.27 0.58 15.89
CA GLY A 18 32.96 1.08 15.44
C GLY A 18 31.97 -0.08 15.51
N GLY A 19 31.09 -0.06 16.50
CA GLY A 19 29.93 -0.92 16.53
C GLY A 19 29.06 -0.67 15.27
N PRO A 20 28.24 -1.64 14.86
CA PRO A 20 27.35 -1.44 13.72
C PRO A 20 26.50 -0.21 13.99
N SER A 21 26.56 0.75 13.07
CA SER A 21 25.66 1.91 13.04
C SER A 21 24.25 1.33 12.93
N LEU A 22 23.47 1.43 14.01
CA LEU A 22 22.04 1.23 13.93
C LEU A 22 21.52 2.21 12.88
N ALA A 23 21.00 1.70 11.77
CA ALA A 23 20.25 2.50 10.82
C ALA A 23 19.25 3.32 11.64
N ALA A 24 19.17 4.63 11.38
CA ALA A 24 18.23 5.51 12.04
C ALA A 24 16.81 5.01 11.73
N GLY A 25 16.32 4.10 12.56
CA GLY A 25 14.97 3.56 12.47
C GLY A 25 13.98 4.70 12.67
N ALA A 26 12.92 4.74 11.88
CA ALA A 26 11.80 5.62 12.12
C ALA A 26 11.36 5.46 13.59
N THR A 27 11.01 6.58 14.24
CA THR A 27 10.50 6.54 15.62
C THR A 27 9.29 5.60 15.65
N PRO A 28 9.25 4.61 16.56
CA PRO A 28 8.11 3.72 16.69
C PRO A 28 6.81 4.52 16.88
N PHE A 29 5.70 3.99 16.30
CA PHE A 29 4.38 4.58 16.52
C PHE A 29 4.05 4.57 18.02
N ALA A 30 3.65 5.72 18.56
CA ALA A 30 3.28 5.83 19.96
C ALA A 30 1.80 5.47 20.15
N PHE A 31 1.52 4.28 20.66
CA PHE A 31 0.15 3.87 20.96
C PHE A 31 -0.46 4.79 22.05
N PRO A 32 -1.63 5.38 21.79
CA PRO A 32 -2.26 6.32 22.70
C PRO A 32 -2.80 5.66 23.98
N ALA A 33 -2.81 6.39 25.08
CA ALA A 33 -3.59 5.99 26.24
C ALA A 33 -5.10 6.02 25.92
N MET A 34 -5.82 5.02 26.44
CA MET A 34 -7.27 4.90 26.29
C MET A 34 -7.93 4.91 27.68
N ASP A 35 -8.94 5.75 27.86
CA ASP A 35 -9.59 5.94 29.17
C ASP A 35 -10.20 4.63 29.67
N GLY A 36 -9.78 4.24 30.87
CA GLY A 36 -10.24 3.02 31.52
C GLY A 36 -9.62 1.71 30.96
N TRP A 37 -8.68 1.81 30.02
CA TRP A 37 -7.92 0.66 29.49
C TRP A 37 -6.45 0.75 29.91
N THR A 38 -5.84 -0.41 30.07
CA THR A 38 -4.40 -0.52 30.38
C THR A 38 -3.69 -1.26 29.25
N LEU A 39 -2.48 -0.86 28.93
CA LEU A 39 -1.62 -1.61 28.01
C LEU A 39 -1.24 -2.94 28.67
N ALA A 40 -1.45 -4.05 27.96
CA ALA A 40 -1.15 -5.39 28.39
C ALA A 40 0.07 -5.94 27.63
N GLY A 41 1.04 -6.44 28.38
CA GLY A 41 2.27 -7.00 27.81
C GLY A 41 3.27 -5.93 27.36
N ARG A 42 4.08 -6.30 26.39
CA ARG A 42 5.11 -5.43 25.78
C ARG A 42 4.72 -5.13 24.35
N LEU A 43 5.09 -3.94 23.89
CA LEU A 43 5.03 -3.62 22.47
C LEU A 43 5.85 -4.65 21.68
N GLN A 44 5.22 -5.30 20.72
CA GLN A 44 5.89 -6.18 19.77
C GLN A 44 6.15 -5.41 18.49
N VAL A 45 7.34 -5.57 17.93
CA VAL A 45 7.75 -4.90 16.68
C VAL A 45 8.36 -5.94 15.76
N PHE A 46 7.85 -6.00 14.53
CA PHE A 46 8.29 -6.95 13.51
C PHE A 46 8.77 -6.20 12.27
N SER A 47 10.03 -6.47 11.90
CA SER A 47 10.62 -6.07 10.62
C SER A 47 10.16 -7.01 9.49
N PRO A 48 10.43 -6.69 8.21
CA PRO A 48 10.12 -7.58 7.10
C PRO A 48 10.61 -9.02 7.29
N ASP A 49 11.82 -9.20 7.83
CA ASP A 49 12.41 -10.52 8.06
C ASP A 49 11.72 -11.30 9.18
N MET A 50 11.05 -10.62 10.10
CA MET A 50 10.39 -11.20 11.27
C MET A 50 8.87 -11.33 11.10
N LEU A 51 8.30 -10.81 10.01
CA LEU A 51 6.85 -10.76 9.84
C LEU A 51 6.20 -12.16 9.84
N TYR A 52 6.92 -13.17 9.35
CA TYR A 52 6.48 -14.57 9.37
C TYR A 52 6.28 -15.13 10.79
N GLU A 53 6.96 -14.58 11.80
CA GLU A 53 6.77 -15.00 13.19
C GLU A 53 5.39 -14.59 13.73
N TYR A 54 4.77 -13.58 13.13
CA TYR A 54 3.48 -13.05 13.55
C TYR A 54 2.32 -13.51 12.69
N ILE A 55 2.42 -13.40 11.35
CA ILE A 55 1.30 -13.71 10.43
C ILE A 55 1.53 -14.94 9.54
N ASP A 56 2.59 -15.73 9.84
CA ASP A 56 2.89 -17.00 9.16
C ASP A 56 2.79 -16.87 7.62
N GLY A 57 2.05 -17.77 6.95
CA GLY A 57 1.88 -17.75 5.48
C GLY A 57 1.27 -16.49 4.89
N GLY A 58 0.70 -15.60 5.70
CA GLY A 58 0.18 -14.29 5.26
C GLY A 58 1.25 -13.26 4.94
N ALA A 59 2.48 -13.42 5.45
CA ALA A 59 3.56 -12.43 5.34
C ALA A 59 3.92 -12.07 3.89
N ASP A 60 3.93 -13.06 2.98
CA ASP A 60 4.24 -12.84 1.56
C ASP A 60 3.35 -11.78 0.91
N LEU A 61 2.08 -11.72 1.31
CA LEU A 61 1.15 -10.75 0.77
C LEU A 61 1.54 -9.32 1.19
N TYR A 62 1.88 -9.12 2.45
CA TYR A 62 2.32 -7.81 2.97
C TYR A 62 3.65 -7.37 2.36
N LEU A 63 4.61 -8.30 2.22
CA LEU A 63 5.91 -8.03 1.61
C LEU A 63 5.81 -7.61 0.12
N LYS A 64 4.81 -8.09 -0.61
CA LYS A 64 4.53 -7.63 -1.98
C LYS A 64 4.14 -6.15 -2.04
N TYR A 65 3.58 -5.61 -0.95
CA TYR A 65 3.22 -4.21 -0.81
C TYR A 65 4.26 -3.41 -0.01
N ASP A 66 5.54 -3.74 -0.19
CA ASP A 66 6.68 -3.03 0.40
C ASP A 66 6.45 -2.69 1.89
N PHE A 67 6.08 -3.72 2.65
CA PHE A 67 5.93 -3.66 4.10
C PHE A 67 7.25 -3.27 4.76
N GLU A 68 7.21 -2.38 5.75
CA GLU A 68 8.38 -1.88 6.45
C GLU A 68 8.43 -2.26 7.94
N GLU A 69 7.28 -2.21 8.62
CA GLU A 69 7.21 -2.49 10.05
C GLU A 69 5.78 -2.81 10.49
N LEU A 70 5.63 -3.74 11.41
CA LEU A 70 4.41 -3.98 12.17
C LEU A 70 4.68 -3.72 13.65
N GLN A 71 3.79 -2.97 14.28
CA GLN A 71 3.75 -2.81 15.72
C GLN A 71 2.43 -3.34 16.27
N VAL A 72 2.51 -4.13 17.33
CA VAL A 72 1.35 -4.79 17.96
C VAL A 72 1.33 -4.52 19.45
N ILE A 73 0.17 -4.14 19.96
CA ILE A 73 -0.09 -4.01 21.39
C ILE A 73 -1.49 -4.49 21.72
N GLU A 74 -1.67 -4.99 22.95
CA GLU A 74 -2.96 -5.32 23.49
C GLU A 74 -3.37 -4.32 24.57
N TYR A 75 -4.65 -3.92 24.56
CA TYR A 75 -5.28 -3.15 25.63
C TYR A 75 -6.25 -4.04 26.39
N ARG A 76 -6.31 -3.88 27.70
CA ARG A 76 -7.22 -4.64 28.59
C ARG A 76 -8.02 -3.74 29.51
N LYS A 77 -9.28 -4.11 29.67
CA LYS A 77 -10.19 -3.55 30.66
C LYS A 77 -11.04 -4.68 31.23
N GLU A 78 -10.75 -5.08 32.48
CA GLU A 78 -11.35 -6.26 33.14
C GLU A 78 -11.14 -7.54 32.29
N LYS A 79 -12.23 -8.11 31.72
CA LYS A 79 -12.20 -9.29 30.85
C LYS A 79 -12.13 -8.96 29.37
N MET A 80 -12.34 -7.68 29.02
CA MET A 80 -12.30 -7.20 27.63
C MET A 80 -10.87 -6.99 27.17
N SER A 81 -10.60 -7.28 25.91
CA SER A 81 -9.34 -6.91 25.26
C SER A 81 -9.58 -6.27 23.89
N VAL A 82 -8.63 -5.43 23.51
CA VAL A 82 -8.51 -4.87 22.14
C VAL A 82 -7.08 -5.07 21.70
N SER A 83 -6.89 -5.79 20.60
CA SER A 83 -5.61 -5.88 19.91
C SER A 83 -5.50 -4.76 18.87
N ALA A 84 -4.40 -4.05 18.86
CA ALA A 84 -4.10 -3.00 17.89
C ALA A 84 -2.82 -3.32 17.14
N GLU A 85 -2.94 -3.45 15.82
CA GLU A 85 -1.86 -3.73 14.89
C GLU A 85 -1.71 -2.52 13.96
N VAL A 86 -0.50 -1.96 13.88
CA VAL A 86 -0.17 -0.83 13.01
C VAL A 86 0.91 -1.25 12.04
N TYR A 87 0.50 -1.50 10.80
CA TYR A 87 1.38 -1.86 9.69
C TYR A 87 1.82 -0.59 8.96
N ARG A 88 3.11 -0.40 8.80
CA ARG A 88 3.70 0.66 7.99
C ARG A 88 4.20 0.08 6.67
N HIS A 89 3.81 0.71 5.59
CA HIS A 89 4.23 0.44 4.22
C HIS A 89 4.99 1.63 3.65
N ARG A 90 5.69 1.45 2.56
CA ARG A 90 6.50 2.47 1.89
C ARG A 90 5.74 3.79 1.67
N ASP A 91 4.49 3.71 1.26
CA ASP A 91 3.64 4.86 0.95
C ASP A 91 2.14 4.51 1.01
N ALA A 92 1.29 5.50 0.70
CA ALA A 92 -0.17 5.35 0.73
C ALA A 92 -0.71 4.38 -0.33
N ASP A 93 -0.05 4.24 -1.48
CA ASP A 93 -0.47 3.32 -2.54
C ASP A 93 -0.28 1.87 -2.08
N HIS A 94 0.83 1.59 -1.39
CA HIS A 94 1.13 0.26 -0.86
C HIS A 94 0.24 -0.11 0.34
N ALA A 95 -0.01 0.84 1.26
CA ALA A 95 -0.97 0.64 2.35
C ALA A 95 -2.39 0.41 1.80
N PHE A 96 -2.81 1.17 0.78
CA PHE A 96 -4.07 0.94 0.09
C PHE A 96 -4.10 -0.45 -0.56
N GLY A 97 -3.00 -0.87 -1.19
CA GLY A 97 -2.90 -2.15 -1.87
C GLY A 97 -3.17 -3.35 -0.96
N ILE A 98 -2.53 -3.41 0.22
CA ILE A 98 -2.78 -4.49 1.19
C ILE A 98 -4.18 -4.40 1.79
N TYR A 99 -4.64 -3.19 2.14
CA TYR A 99 -5.97 -2.98 2.69
C TYR A 99 -7.08 -3.54 1.79
N ILE A 100 -7.01 -3.32 0.47
CA ILE A 100 -8.03 -3.82 -0.46
C ILE A 100 -7.98 -5.34 -0.67
N GLN A 101 -6.85 -6.01 -0.37
CA GLN A 101 -6.78 -7.47 -0.40
C GLN A 101 -7.54 -8.10 0.76
N GLU A 102 -7.58 -7.42 1.89
CA GLU A 102 -8.27 -7.90 3.11
C GLU A 102 -9.67 -7.29 3.29
N ARG A 103 -9.95 -6.18 2.61
CA ARG A 103 -11.23 -5.48 2.71
C ARG A 103 -12.40 -6.37 2.32
N VAL A 104 -13.37 -6.51 3.22
CA VAL A 104 -14.59 -7.27 2.96
C VAL A 104 -15.58 -6.41 2.16
N PRO A 105 -16.02 -6.83 0.97
CA PRO A 105 -16.91 -6.03 0.11
C PRO A 105 -18.25 -5.64 0.73
N SER A 106 -18.75 -6.47 1.67
CA SER A 106 -20.03 -6.28 2.38
C SER A 106 -19.91 -5.55 3.71
N ALA A 107 -18.68 -5.18 4.13
CA ALA A 107 -18.45 -4.51 5.40
C ALA A 107 -19.10 -3.13 5.47
N ASP A 108 -19.34 -2.66 6.69
CA ASP A 108 -19.80 -1.29 6.94
C ASP A 108 -18.62 -0.30 6.78
N PHE A 109 -18.60 0.41 5.65
CA PHE A 109 -17.54 1.38 5.34
C PHE A 109 -17.67 2.64 6.18
N LEU A 110 -16.53 3.14 6.65
CA LEU A 110 -16.41 4.23 7.60
C LEU A 110 -15.59 5.39 7.00
N ALA A 111 -15.99 6.61 7.31
CA ALA A 111 -15.17 7.81 7.11
C ALA A 111 -14.13 7.91 8.25
N LEU A 112 -13.09 7.07 8.16
CA LEU A 112 -12.02 6.94 9.14
C LEU A 112 -10.68 6.81 8.41
N GLY A 113 -9.72 7.68 8.74
CA GLY A 113 -8.51 7.81 7.94
C GLY A 113 -8.84 8.18 6.50
N ALA A 114 -8.22 7.52 5.53
CA ALA A 114 -8.59 7.63 4.12
C ALA A 114 -9.82 6.79 3.77
N GLN A 115 -9.92 5.61 4.33
CA GLN A 115 -11.09 4.72 4.32
C GLN A 115 -10.93 3.66 5.42
N GLY A 116 -12.02 3.35 6.11
CA GLY A 116 -12.08 2.24 7.05
C GLY A 116 -13.28 1.36 6.82
N TYR A 117 -13.36 0.26 7.55
CA TYR A 117 -14.55 -0.59 7.64
C TYR A 117 -14.65 -1.26 9.00
N TYR A 118 -15.88 -1.61 9.36
CA TYR A 118 -16.19 -2.42 10.53
C TYR A 118 -16.93 -3.69 10.10
N GLU A 119 -16.54 -4.82 10.66
CA GLU A 119 -17.23 -6.10 10.52
C GLU A 119 -16.85 -7.07 11.65
N ASN A 120 -17.84 -7.64 12.32
CA ASN A 120 -17.66 -8.77 13.26
C ASN A 120 -16.51 -8.59 14.27
N ALA A 121 -16.58 -7.55 15.12
CA ALA A 121 -15.57 -7.22 16.13
C ALA A 121 -14.17 -6.88 15.56
N VAL A 122 -14.14 -6.45 14.30
CA VAL A 122 -12.92 -5.95 13.62
C VAL A 122 -13.21 -4.56 13.06
N CYS A 123 -12.27 -3.62 13.26
CA CYS A 123 -12.29 -2.30 12.66
C CYS A 123 -10.93 -2.02 12.03
N ASN A 124 -10.88 -1.95 10.71
CA ASN A 124 -9.65 -1.73 9.97
C ASN A 124 -9.74 -0.41 9.19
N PHE A 125 -8.62 0.28 9.06
CA PHE A 125 -8.55 1.51 8.26
C PHE A 125 -7.14 1.77 7.71
N ILE A 126 -7.08 2.63 6.69
CA ILE A 126 -5.83 3.14 6.13
C ILE A 126 -5.70 4.64 6.32
N GLN A 127 -4.47 5.10 6.55
CA GLN A 127 -4.14 6.53 6.64
C GLN A 127 -2.68 6.76 6.23
N GLY A 128 -2.47 7.47 5.11
CA GLY A 128 -1.14 7.57 4.52
C GLY A 128 -0.55 6.19 4.24
N GLY A 129 0.72 5.99 4.60
CA GLY A 129 1.41 4.71 4.47
C GLY A 129 1.08 3.68 5.55
N TYR A 130 0.02 3.88 6.34
CA TYR A 130 -0.34 3.00 7.45
C TYR A 130 -1.63 2.23 7.18
N TYR A 131 -1.60 0.93 7.45
CA TYR A 131 -2.77 0.07 7.56
C TYR A 131 -2.93 -0.35 9.02
N VAL A 132 -4.07 -0.01 9.62
CA VAL A 132 -4.37 -0.31 11.03
C VAL A 132 -5.46 -1.36 11.12
N LYS A 133 -5.22 -2.37 11.95
CA LYS A 133 -6.17 -3.44 12.24
C LYS A 133 -6.46 -3.45 13.74
N LEU A 134 -7.72 -3.42 14.08
CA LEU A 134 -8.21 -3.50 15.46
C LEU A 134 -9.16 -4.67 15.57
N SER A 135 -8.99 -5.48 16.60
CA SER A 135 -9.92 -6.55 16.95
C SER A 135 -10.23 -6.52 18.44
N SER A 136 -11.46 -6.91 18.81
CA SER A 136 -11.90 -6.94 20.19
C SER A 136 -12.34 -8.31 20.62
N GLU A 137 -12.14 -8.62 21.90
CA GLU A 137 -12.63 -9.84 22.54
C GLU A 137 -13.39 -9.52 23.83
N ASN A 138 -14.44 -10.27 24.09
CA ASN A 138 -15.28 -10.16 25.28
C ASN A 138 -15.96 -8.78 25.47
N THR A 139 -16.12 -8.00 24.42
CA THR A 139 -16.74 -6.66 24.44
C THR A 139 -18.25 -6.70 24.28
N GLY A 140 -18.81 -7.83 23.87
CA GLY A 140 -20.26 -8.04 23.72
C GLY A 140 -20.87 -7.15 22.64
N SER A 141 -22.01 -6.51 22.95
CA SER A 141 -22.71 -5.60 22.03
C SER A 141 -21.98 -4.27 21.79
N ASP A 142 -21.01 -3.93 22.64
CA ASP A 142 -20.35 -2.63 22.63
C ASP A 142 -19.07 -2.62 21.78
N ASP A 143 -18.74 -3.74 21.13
CA ASP A 143 -17.52 -3.93 20.36
C ASP A 143 -17.33 -2.86 19.28
N ARG A 144 -18.39 -2.51 18.55
CA ARG A 144 -18.33 -1.48 17.51
C ARG A 144 -17.96 -0.10 18.05
N GLU A 145 -18.59 0.33 19.16
CA GLU A 145 -18.31 1.64 19.75
C GLU A 145 -16.90 1.70 20.33
N ILE A 146 -16.48 0.62 20.98
CA ILE A 146 -15.13 0.48 21.55
C ILE A 146 -14.10 0.57 20.43
N LEU A 147 -14.22 -0.25 19.39
CA LEU A 147 -13.26 -0.26 18.27
C LEU A 147 -13.22 1.06 17.53
N LEU A 148 -14.35 1.74 17.34
CA LEU A 148 -14.39 3.08 16.73
C LEU A 148 -13.71 4.13 17.60
N ALA A 149 -13.83 4.06 18.93
CA ALA A 149 -13.12 4.98 19.83
C ALA A 149 -11.60 4.77 19.72
N PHE A 150 -11.13 3.52 19.73
CA PHE A 150 -9.72 3.18 19.51
C PHE A 150 -9.22 3.66 18.15
N ALA A 151 -9.95 3.35 17.09
CA ALA A 151 -9.58 3.72 15.73
C ALA A 151 -9.44 5.23 15.54
N ARG A 152 -10.38 6.02 16.07
CA ARG A 152 -10.30 7.49 16.02
C ARG A 152 -9.10 8.02 16.78
N ARG A 153 -8.82 7.46 17.95
CA ARG A 153 -7.71 7.91 18.78
C ARG A 153 -6.35 7.56 18.15
N ILE A 154 -6.21 6.35 17.57
CA ILE A 154 -5.02 5.95 16.83
C ILE A 154 -4.85 6.81 15.56
N SER A 155 -5.92 7.08 14.82
CA SER A 155 -5.90 7.95 13.64
C SER A 155 -5.37 9.35 13.93
N GLN A 156 -5.59 9.90 15.13
CA GLN A 156 -5.08 11.19 15.54
C GLN A 156 -3.56 11.22 15.76
N GLU A 157 -2.95 10.07 16.07
CA GLU A 157 -1.51 9.93 16.25
C GLU A 157 -0.76 9.64 14.94
N LEU A 158 -1.49 9.29 13.87
CA LEU A 158 -0.92 9.06 12.55
C LEU A 158 -0.76 10.37 11.75
N PRO A 159 0.12 10.41 10.74
CA PRO A 159 0.21 11.56 9.83
C PRO A 159 -1.15 11.96 9.27
N ALA A 160 -1.40 13.26 9.12
CA ALA A 160 -2.71 13.83 8.74
C ALA A 160 -3.14 13.54 7.27
N GLN A 161 -2.56 12.57 6.60
CA GLN A 161 -2.91 12.17 5.24
C GLN A 161 -4.12 11.23 5.25
N THR A 162 -5.31 11.82 5.11
CA THR A 162 -6.59 11.11 5.13
C THR A 162 -7.24 10.95 3.75
N ALA A 163 -6.50 11.17 2.67
CA ALA A 163 -6.97 10.95 1.31
C ALA A 163 -6.53 9.58 0.79
N LEU A 164 -7.40 8.95 0.01
CA LEU A 164 -7.03 7.79 -0.81
C LEU A 164 -5.95 8.17 -1.85
N PRO A 165 -5.23 7.21 -2.44
CA PRO A 165 -4.27 7.48 -3.51
C PRO A 165 -4.83 8.42 -4.57
N ALA A 166 -4.10 9.51 -4.85
CA ALA A 166 -4.59 10.59 -5.72
C ALA A 166 -4.97 10.10 -7.12
N ILE A 167 -4.28 9.08 -7.63
CA ILE A 167 -4.52 8.47 -8.95
C ILE A 167 -5.93 7.87 -9.07
N LEU A 168 -6.57 7.49 -7.95
CA LEU A 168 -7.93 6.95 -7.96
C LEU A 168 -8.98 7.97 -8.41
N SER A 169 -8.68 9.27 -8.26
CA SER A 169 -9.54 10.35 -8.75
C SER A 169 -9.59 10.44 -10.27
N ALA A 170 -8.62 9.86 -10.97
CA ALA A 170 -8.59 9.81 -12.42
C ALA A 170 -9.61 8.82 -13.01
N PHE A 171 -10.06 7.84 -12.22
CA PHE A 171 -11.03 6.85 -12.68
C PHE A 171 -12.45 7.46 -12.78
N PRO A 172 -13.05 7.47 -14.00
CA PRO A 172 -14.42 7.96 -14.19
C PRO A 172 -15.42 7.30 -13.24
N SER A 173 -16.36 8.05 -12.71
CA SER A 173 -17.38 7.50 -11.80
C SER A 173 -18.52 6.78 -12.52
N ASP A 174 -18.84 7.19 -13.77
CA ASP A 174 -19.96 6.59 -14.54
C ASP A 174 -19.68 5.12 -14.88
N GLY A 175 -20.53 4.24 -14.38
CA GLY A 175 -20.43 2.80 -14.57
C GLY A 175 -19.38 2.11 -13.70
N LYS A 176 -18.59 2.85 -12.90
CA LYS A 176 -17.61 2.26 -11.98
C LYS A 176 -18.31 1.49 -10.85
N LYS A 177 -17.89 0.27 -10.62
CA LYS A 177 -18.37 -0.50 -9.47
C LYS A 177 -17.83 0.08 -8.17
N PRO A 178 -18.69 0.33 -7.17
CA PRO A 178 -18.21 0.81 -5.86
C PRO A 178 -17.16 -0.12 -5.28
N ASN A 179 -16.10 0.47 -4.72
CA ASN A 179 -15.02 -0.25 -4.05
C ASN A 179 -14.34 -1.33 -4.90
N SER A 180 -14.33 -1.18 -6.22
CA SER A 180 -13.68 -2.13 -7.13
C SER A 180 -12.23 -1.75 -7.46
N GLU A 181 -11.81 -0.57 -7.05
CA GLU A 181 -10.44 -0.09 -7.28
C GLU A 181 -9.44 -0.99 -6.56
N LYS A 182 -8.34 -1.31 -7.26
CA LYS A 182 -7.22 -2.08 -6.74
C LYS A 182 -5.92 -1.41 -7.11
N PHE A 183 -4.95 -1.50 -6.22
CA PHE A 183 -3.54 -1.25 -6.51
C PHE A 183 -2.80 -2.58 -6.52
N ILE A 184 -1.99 -2.80 -7.54
CA ILE A 184 -1.18 -4.00 -7.72
C ILE A 184 0.27 -3.54 -7.87
N ALA A 185 1.06 -3.73 -6.82
CA ALA A 185 2.41 -3.20 -6.74
C ALA A 185 3.38 -3.90 -7.70
N LYS A 186 3.21 -5.21 -7.95
CA LYS A 186 4.11 -6.04 -8.78
C LYS A 186 3.28 -6.99 -9.64
N ASP A 187 3.84 -7.41 -10.76
CA ASP A 187 3.23 -8.38 -11.69
C ASP A 187 1.86 -7.92 -12.24
N PHE A 188 1.69 -6.62 -12.49
CA PHE A 188 0.43 -6.09 -13.01
C PHE A 188 0.09 -6.73 -14.36
N LEU A 189 -1.17 -7.10 -14.57
CA LEU A 189 -1.65 -7.87 -15.71
C LEU A 189 -0.97 -9.23 -15.92
N GLY A 190 -0.23 -9.73 -14.91
CA GLY A 190 0.52 -10.99 -14.98
C GLY A 190 1.91 -10.85 -15.62
N TYR A 191 2.40 -9.64 -15.81
CA TYR A 191 3.72 -9.37 -16.37
C TYR A 191 4.67 -8.82 -15.32
N ALA A 192 5.79 -9.51 -15.08
CA ALA A 192 6.76 -9.17 -14.02
C ALA A 192 7.43 -7.79 -14.20
N PHE A 193 7.45 -7.26 -15.42
CA PHE A 193 7.96 -5.92 -15.68
C PHE A 193 6.95 -4.80 -15.44
N PHE A 194 5.66 -5.12 -15.25
CA PHE A 194 4.65 -4.12 -14.89
C PHE A 194 4.51 -4.02 -13.38
N HIS A 195 4.71 -2.84 -12.86
CA HIS A 195 4.51 -2.49 -11.46
C HIS A 195 3.60 -1.27 -11.29
N SER A 196 3.20 -0.99 -10.06
CA SER A 196 2.44 0.20 -9.69
C SER A 196 1.18 0.43 -10.55
N GLY A 197 0.42 -0.66 -10.78
CA GLY A 197 -0.79 -0.65 -11.56
C GLY A 197 -2.06 -0.43 -10.72
N PHE A 198 -2.87 0.54 -11.09
CA PHE A 198 -4.22 0.74 -10.57
C PHE A 198 -5.24 0.23 -11.57
N ILE A 199 -6.29 -0.42 -11.10
CA ILE A 199 -7.35 -0.97 -11.94
C ILE A 199 -8.69 -0.84 -11.24
N ALA A 200 -9.76 -0.59 -12.00
CA ALA A 200 -11.13 -0.58 -11.50
C ALA A 200 -12.07 -1.32 -12.44
N ASP A 201 -13.08 -1.96 -11.85
CA ASP A 201 -14.13 -2.67 -12.57
C ASP A 201 -15.29 -1.73 -12.91
N TYR A 202 -15.84 -1.89 -14.10
CA TYR A 202 -16.97 -1.14 -14.62
C TYR A 202 -18.08 -2.09 -15.11
N ASP A 203 -19.32 -1.63 -14.98
CA ASP A 203 -20.49 -2.26 -15.58
C ASP A 203 -21.41 -1.18 -16.14
N ARG A 204 -21.57 -1.15 -17.45
CA ARG A 204 -22.46 -0.21 -18.12
C ARG A 204 -23.42 -0.96 -19.01
N SER A 205 -24.69 -0.96 -18.63
CA SER A 205 -25.75 -1.68 -19.36
C SER A 205 -25.46 -3.16 -19.56
N GLY A 206 -24.83 -3.84 -18.57
CA GLY A 206 -24.47 -5.24 -18.62
C GLY A 206 -23.13 -5.55 -19.31
N GLN A 207 -22.49 -4.57 -19.93
CA GLN A 207 -21.13 -4.71 -20.44
C GLN A 207 -20.13 -4.51 -19.29
N LYS A 208 -19.37 -5.56 -18.98
CA LYS A 208 -18.32 -5.54 -17.96
C LYS A 208 -16.96 -5.29 -18.60
N TYR A 209 -16.22 -4.34 -18.09
CA TYR A 209 -14.89 -3.97 -18.57
C TYR A 209 -14.06 -3.40 -17.44
N GLN A 210 -12.80 -3.11 -17.72
CA GLN A 210 -11.87 -2.55 -16.75
C GLN A 210 -11.13 -1.36 -17.34
N LEU A 211 -10.84 -0.39 -16.49
CA LEU A 211 -9.91 0.70 -16.76
C LEU A 211 -8.70 0.56 -15.86
N PHE A 212 -7.53 0.96 -16.34
CA PHE A 212 -6.31 0.87 -15.56
C PHE A 212 -5.38 2.06 -15.80
N VAL A 213 -4.50 2.29 -14.83
CA VAL A 213 -3.39 3.26 -14.91
C VAL A 213 -2.15 2.60 -14.30
N ILE A 214 -1.04 2.62 -15.01
CA ILE A 214 0.28 2.25 -14.50
C ILE A 214 1.05 3.55 -14.28
N SER A 215 1.64 3.72 -13.10
CA SER A 215 2.48 4.86 -12.75
C SER A 215 3.93 4.40 -12.66
N GLY A 216 4.71 4.61 -13.70
CA GLY A 216 6.15 4.36 -13.65
C GLY A 216 6.87 5.31 -12.69
N ASP A 217 8.04 4.90 -12.23
CA ASP A 217 8.91 5.74 -11.39
C ASP A 217 9.44 6.97 -12.15
N SER A 218 9.55 6.84 -13.46
CA SER A 218 9.99 7.90 -14.39
C SER A 218 9.40 7.71 -15.79
N PRO A 219 9.51 8.70 -16.70
CA PRO A 219 9.14 8.52 -18.10
C PRO A 219 9.92 7.39 -18.79
N ASP A 220 11.21 7.23 -18.48
CA ASP A 220 12.05 6.16 -19.03
C ASP A 220 11.62 4.79 -18.53
N ASP A 221 11.19 4.69 -17.29
CA ASP A 221 10.66 3.45 -16.72
C ASP A 221 9.34 3.06 -17.39
N ALA A 222 8.38 3.98 -17.53
CA ALA A 222 7.14 3.73 -18.26
C ALA A 222 7.41 3.31 -19.71
N ARG A 223 8.37 3.95 -20.37
CA ARG A 223 8.81 3.57 -21.72
C ARG A 223 9.38 2.17 -21.77
N ALA A 224 10.21 1.80 -20.79
CA ALA A 224 10.80 0.47 -20.69
C ALA A 224 9.72 -0.61 -20.48
N MET A 225 8.77 -0.36 -19.57
CA MET A 225 7.64 -1.24 -19.33
C MET A 225 6.81 -1.46 -20.60
N LEU A 226 6.42 -0.39 -21.30
CA LEU A 226 5.66 -0.49 -22.55
C LEU A 226 6.44 -1.22 -23.63
N GLY A 227 7.73 -0.94 -23.78
CA GLY A 227 8.58 -1.62 -24.77
C GLY A 227 8.69 -3.13 -24.52
N GLN A 228 8.85 -3.54 -23.26
CA GLN A 228 8.86 -4.96 -22.88
C GLN A 228 7.50 -5.61 -23.15
N TYR A 229 6.40 -4.90 -22.86
CA TYR A 229 5.04 -5.38 -23.11
C TYR A 229 4.78 -5.62 -24.59
N LEU A 230 5.08 -4.65 -25.46
CA LEU A 230 4.91 -4.78 -26.91
C LEU A 230 5.71 -5.96 -27.47
N LYS A 231 6.95 -6.14 -27.01
CA LYS A 231 7.79 -7.28 -27.38
C LYS A 231 7.17 -8.61 -26.91
N GLN A 232 6.66 -8.65 -25.68
CA GLN A 232 6.07 -9.87 -25.09
C GLN A 232 4.83 -10.33 -25.85
N ILE A 233 3.96 -9.39 -26.27
CA ILE A 233 2.76 -9.70 -27.05
C ILE A 233 3.02 -9.80 -28.56
N LYS A 234 4.29 -9.71 -28.99
CA LYS A 234 4.74 -9.81 -30.41
C LYS A 234 4.08 -8.75 -31.31
N GLN A 235 3.90 -7.56 -30.80
CA GLN A 235 3.40 -6.42 -31.55
C GLN A 235 4.51 -5.35 -31.63
N GLU A 236 5.38 -5.49 -32.64
CA GLU A 236 6.44 -4.51 -32.89
C GLU A 236 5.81 -3.24 -33.45
N MET A 237 5.89 -2.17 -32.67
CA MET A 237 5.40 -0.83 -33.01
C MET A 237 6.49 0.20 -32.71
N ASN A 238 6.45 1.33 -33.43
CA ASN A 238 7.31 2.46 -33.07
C ASN A 238 6.94 2.97 -31.67
N LEU A 239 7.89 2.94 -30.74
CA LEU A 239 7.68 3.32 -29.34
C LEU A 239 7.72 4.85 -29.21
N ALA A 240 6.55 5.49 -29.32
CA ALA A 240 6.34 6.92 -29.18
C ALA A 240 5.13 7.17 -28.25
N GLU A 241 5.12 8.31 -27.56
CA GLU A 241 3.93 8.70 -26.78
C GLU A 241 2.70 8.77 -27.68
N GLY A 242 1.59 8.26 -27.19
CA GLY A 242 0.33 8.19 -27.94
C GLY A 242 -0.51 6.96 -27.66
N THR A 243 -1.48 6.73 -28.53
CA THR A 243 -2.46 5.62 -28.43
C THR A 243 -1.93 4.35 -29.08
N TYR A 244 -2.20 3.22 -28.43
CA TYR A 244 -1.90 1.87 -28.88
C TYR A 244 -3.18 1.02 -28.83
N GLU A 245 -3.56 0.44 -29.97
CA GLU A 245 -4.61 -0.58 -30.05
C GLU A 245 -3.93 -1.95 -30.08
N LEU A 246 -4.17 -2.77 -29.07
CA LEU A 246 -3.39 -3.98 -28.81
C LEU A 246 -4.30 -5.20 -28.66
N LYS A 247 -3.76 -6.36 -28.96
CA LYS A 247 -4.38 -7.65 -28.66
C LYS A 247 -3.47 -8.46 -27.77
N ASP A 248 -3.80 -8.49 -26.48
CA ASP A 248 -3.07 -9.26 -25.49
C ASP A 248 -3.57 -10.72 -25.49
N PRO A 249 -2.67 -11.73 -25.43
CA PRO A 249 -3.06 -13.14 -25.39
C PRO A 249 -3.95 -13.53 -24.20
N TYR A 250 -3.83 -12.82 -23.08
CA TYR A 250 -4.52 -13.12 -21.83
C TYR A 250 -5.67 -12.13 -21.55
N GLN A 251 -5.48 -10.85 -21.86
CA GLN A 251 -6.45 -9.79 -21.57
C GLN A 251 -7.40 -9.52 -22.74
N GLY A 252 -7.08 -9.99 -23.95
CA GLY A 252 -7.86 -9.74 -25.17
C GLY A 252 -7.58 -8.37 -25.78
N GLU A 253 -8.62 -7.76 -26.36
CA GLU A 253 -8.50 -6.43 -26.97
C GLU A 253 -8.36 -5.34 -25.91
N MET A 254 -7.37 -4.47 -26.10
CA MET A 254 -7.02 -3.37 -25.23
C MET A 254 -6.76 -2.11 -26.04
N ALA A 255 -7.11 -0.97 -25.49
CA ALA A 255 -6.57 0.31 -25.94
C ALA A 255 -5.85 0.96 -24.78
N LEU A 256 -4.64 1.43 -25.01
CA LEU A 256 -3.88 2.16 -24.01
C LEU A 256 -3.29 3.44 -24.63
N PHE A 257 -2.98 4.37 -23.74
CA PHE A 257 -2.23 5.57 -24.07
C PHE A 257 -1.00 5.66 -23.16
N TRP A 258 0.14 6.06 -23.71
CA TRP A 258 1.34 6.35 -22.95
C TRP A 258 1.73 7.80 -23.08
N LYS A 259 2.02 8.48 -21.96
CA LYS A 259 2.61 9.80 -21.92
C LYS A 259 3.36 10.03 -20.61
N GLY A 260 4.59 10.55 -20.70
CA GLY A 260 5.44 10.73 -19.54
C GLY A 260 5.62 9.44 -18.76
N LYS A 261 5.42 9.49 -17.45
CA LYS A 261 5.52 8.31 -16.58
C LYS A 261 4.25 7.44 -16.47
N TYR A 262 3.18 7.80 -17.19
CA TYR A 262 1.90 7.10 -17.08
C TYR A 262 1.56 6.30 -18.32
N ILE A 263 1.06 5.08 -18.11
CA ILE A 263 0.40 4.25 -19.12
C ILE A 263 -1.01 3.99 -18.60
N TRP A 264 -2.04 4.35 -19.36
CA TRP A 264 -3.43 4.10 -18.97
C TRP A 264 -4.23 3.49 -20.11
N GLY A 265 -5.30 2.78 -19.77
CA GLY A 265 -6.02 2.10 -20.82
C GLY A 265 -7.32 1.47 -20.39
N THR A 266 -7.91 0.80 -21.38
CA THR A 266 -9.17 0.08 -21.28
C THR A 266 -8.98 -1.38 -21.68
N MET A 267 -9.68 -2.28 -21.00
CA MET A 267 -9.73 -3.70 -21.32
C MET A 267 -11.18 -4.13 -21.50
N LYS A 268 -11.47 -4.88 -22.58
CA LYS A 268 -12.81 -5.40 -22.88
C LYS A 268 -13.87 -4.32 -23.17
N VAL A 269 -13.48 -3.11 -23.52
CA VAL A 269 -14.38 -2.07 -24.02
C VAL A 269 -14.53 -2.28 -25.53
N THR A 270 -15.72 -2.66 -26.00
CA THR A 270 -15.95 -2.97 -27.41
C THR A 270 -16.28 -1.72 -28.24
N ASP A 271 -16.86 -0.68 -27.63
CA ASP A 271 -17.20 0.58 -28.30
C ASP A 271 -15.95 1.46 -28.48
N PRO A 272 -15.52 1.76 -29.72
CA PRO A 272 -14.35 2.59 -29.99
C PRO A 272 -14.51 4.04 -29.50
N GLY A 273 -15.73 4.59 -29.56
CA GLY A 273 -16.01 5.95 -29.06
C GLY A 273 -15.83 6.04 -27.56
N LEU A 274 -16.33 5.03 -26.83
CA LEU A 274 -16.18 4.94 -25.38
C LEU A 274 -14.70 4.75 -24.99
N ARG A 275 -13.94 3.90 -25.71
CA ARG A 275 -12.49 3.74 -25.49
C ARG A 275 -11.77 5.08 -25.61
N SER A 276 -11.98 5.78 -26.72
CA SER A 276 -11.36 7.08 -26.99
C SER A 276 -11.74 8.13 -25.92
N ALA A 277 -13.01 8.13 -25.49
CA ALA A 277 -13.47 9.04 -24.43
C ALA A 277 -12.75 8.80 -23.11
N TYR A 278 -12.58 7.54 -22.69
CA TYR A 278 -11.86 7.20 -21.46
C TYR A 278 -10.37 7.56 -21.53
N LEU A 279 -9.68 7.23 -22.64
CA LEU A 279 -8.28 7.59 -22.81
C LEU A 279 -8.07 9.11 -22.70
N LYS A 280 -8.94 9.91 -23.32
CA LYS A 280 -8.88 11.37 -23.26
C LYS A 280 -9.21 11.92 -21.86
N GLN A 281 -10.15 11.30 -21.14
CA GLN A 281 -10.50 11.73 -19.79
C GLN A 281 -9.34 11.50 -18.82
N PHE A 282 -8.67 10.36 -18.89
CA PHE A 282 -7.46 10.10 -18.10
C PHE A 282 -6.35 11.10 -18.44
N GLU A 283 -6.12 11.38 -19.74
CA GLU A 283 -5.10 12.34 -20.14
C GLU A 283 -5.30 13.69 -19.48
N GLY A 284 -6.52 14.22 -19.48
CA GLY A 284 -6.85 15.52 -18.88
C GLY A 284 -6.65 15.60 -17.36
N ILE A 285 -6.57 14.45 -16.66
CA ILE A 285 -6.37 14.40 -15.21
C ILE A 285 -4.92 14.04 -14.85
N LEU A 286 -4.33 13.07 -15.57
CA LEU A 286 -2.98 12.58 -15.27
C LEU A 286 -1.87 13.52 -15.79
N ILE A 287 -2.18 14.30 -16.82
CA ILE A 287 -1.26 15.22 -17.49
C ILE A 287 -1.90 16.62 -17.51
N PRO A 288 -1.92 17.31 -16.37
CA PRO A 288 -2.52 18.65 -16.27
C PRO A 288 -1.75 19.73 -17.02
#